data_b44b88bc31011a2a3ef6b7da1e38df2f
#
_entry.id   b44b88bc31011a2a3ef6b7da1e38df2f
#
_cell.length_a   1.000
_cell.length_b   1.000
_cell.length_c   1.000
_cell.angle_alpha   90.00
_cell.angle_beta   90.00
_cell.angle_gamma   90.00
#
_symmetry.space_group_name_H-M   'P 1'
#
loop_
_entity.id
_entity.type
_entity.pdbx_description
1 polymer ?
#
loop_
_entity_poly.entity_id
_entity_poly.type
_entity_poly.pdbx_seq_one_letter_code
_entity_poly.pdbx_strand_id
1 'polypeptide(L)'
;MATIERQVTVVRDGMHNAFTDLQYWQGCYWVGYRKGTAHVSMDADAVIAVSSDRLRFREVARLHVPGDNRDPKLFPIGDDRMAMHFPSWTRGAGQRDLQQYITFTTNGSDWDAPIPILDPKLWLWRVREHGGRYYGLIQNLQGDWRDGAPHQLDLAVSDDLMAWKTIARIGAEVGLNESDIFWHEDGEAWIVARSAVKPQRSFFCSAGAPYTDWTVSELEPMVHAPVFLHHEGELYVAGRCLPPTVGNPVFPWPGASLGLWRVRKAALEPVLHIPASGDCSYPGLLKDPEGRICLTYYSQHAYIMGIVGYPEATAMPADVYFAELAL
;
A
#
# COMPACT_ATOMS: atom_id res chain seq x y z
N MET A 1 10.62 -1.27 -24.19
CA MET A 1 10.22 -0.02 -23.47
C MET A 1 8.92 -0.35 -22.80
N ALA A 2 8.83 -0.18 -21.49
CA ALA A 2 7.62 -0.51 -20.73
C ALA A 2 6.43 0.37 -21.12
N THR A 3 5.25 -0.23 -21.21
CA THR A 3 4.01 0.44 -21.63
C THR A 3 2.80 -0.04 -20.84
N ILE A 4 1.76 0.78 -20.80
CA ILE A 4 0.42 0.34 -20.37
C ILE A 4 -0.28 -0.23 -21.60
N GLU A 5 -0.51 -1.54 -21.60
CA GLU A 5 -1.21 -2.21 -22.70
C GLU A 5 -2.73 -2.01 -22.64
N ARG A 6 -3.26 -2.01 -21.42
CA ARG A 6 -4.69 -1.83 -21.17
C ARG A 6 -4.92 -1.20 -19.81
N GLN A 7 -5.95 -0.38 -19.73
CA GLN A 7 -6.45 0.17 -18.47
C GLN A 7 -7.97 0.13 -18.43
N VAL A 8 -8.53 -0.29 -17.31
CA VAL A 8 -9.97 -0.28 -17.05
C VAL A 8 -10.26 0.38 -15.71
N THR A 9 -11.47 0.90 -15.57
CA THR A 9 -11.96 1.43 -14.29
C THR A 9 -12.57 0.29 -13.48
N VAL A 10 -12.08 0.07 -12.26
CA VAL A 10 -12.63 -0.90 -11.29
C VAL A 10 -13.90 -0.34 -10.66
N VAL A 11 -13.85 0.91 -10.20
CA VAL A 11 -14.98 1.63 -9.61
C VAL A 11 -14.91 3.11 -9.93
N ARG A 12 -16.07 3.67 -10.31
CA ARG A 12 -16.33 5.11 -10.50
C ARG A 12 -17.77 5.40 -10.09
N ASP A 13 -17.97 5.94 -8.91
CA ASP A 13 -19.31 6.11 -8.31
C ASP A 13 -19.49 7.44 -7.57
N GLY A 14 -18.52 8.34 -7.72
CA GLY A 14 -18.55 9.66 -7.08
C GLY A 14 -18.09 9.65 -5.61
N MET A 15 -17.67 8.50 -5.09
CA MET A 15 -17.08 8.39 -3.76
C MET A 15 -15.56 8.56 -3.81
N HIS A 16 -14.94 8.72 -2.66
CA HIS A 16 -13.49 8.67 -2.53
C HIS A 16 -13.05 7.20 -2.38
N ASN A 17 -12.78 6.55 -3.51
CA ASN A 17 -12.27 5.18 -3.57
C ASN A 17 -10.74 5.21 -3.62
N ALA A 18 -10.08 4.64 -2.60
CA ALA A 18 -8.64 4.84 -2.41
C ALA A 18 -7.93 3.63 -1.78
N PHE A 19 -6.60 3.71 -1.71
CA PHE A 19 -5.73 2.80 -0.96
C PHE A 19 -5.88 1.35 -1.42
N THR A 20 -5.56 1.11 -2.68
CA THR A 20 -5.79 -0.18 -3.33
C THR A 20 -4.79 -1.26 -2.91
N ASP A 21 -5.19 -2.51 -3.10
CA ASP A 21 -4.34 -3.69 -3.16
C ASP A 21 -4.84 -4.65 -4.23
N LEU A 22 -3.98 -5.56 -4.69
CA LEU A 22 -4.30 -6.49 -5.77
C LEU A 22 -3.73 -7.88 -5.47
N GLN A 23 -4.57 -8.90 -5.61
CA GLN A 23 -4.16 -10.30 -5.52
C GLN A 23 -4.79 -11.12 -6.65
N TYR A 24 -4.10 -12.18 -7.05
CA TYR A 24 -4.65 -13.24 -7.89
C TYR A 24 -4.86 -14.47 -7.03
N TRP A 25 -6.11 -14.95 -6.97
CA TRP A 25 -6.48 -16.08 -6.14
C TRP A 25 -7.69 -16.80 -6.72
N GLN A 26 -7.68 -18.14 -6.72
CA GLN A 26 -8.76 -18.98 -7.26
C GLN A 26 -9.20 -18.57 -8.68
N GLY A 27 -8.24 -18.27 -9.56
CA GLY A 27 -8.52 -17.93 -10.96
C GLY A 27 -9.08 -16.52 -11.20
N CYS A 28 -9.12 -15.67 -10.18
CA CYS A 28 -9.69 -14.32 -10.25
C CYS A 28 -8.71 -13.26 -9.73
N TYR A 29 -8.91 -12.02 -10.18
CA TYR A 29 -8.22 -10.83 -9.70
C TYR A 29 -9.06 -10.16 -8.62
N TRP A 30 -8.50 -10.01 -7.45
CA TRP A 30 -9.14 -9.46 -6.26
C TRP A 30 -8.54 -8.11 -5.94
N VAL A 31 -9.38 -7.09 -5.86
CA VAL A 31 -8.98 -5.72 -5.57
C VAL A 31 -9.59 -5.31 -4.24
N GLY A 32 -8.73 -5.07 -3.25
CA GLY A 32 -9.10 -4.40 -2.02
C GLY A 32 -9.00 -2.89 -2.18
N TYR A 33 -9.96 -2.13 -1.68
CA TYR A 33 -9.89 -0.68 -1.65
C TYR A 33 -10.76 -0.09 -0.51
N ARG A 34 -10.42 1.12 -0.11
CA ARG A 34 -11.24 1.91 0.82
C ARG A 34 -12.30 2.69 0.03
N LYS A 35 -13.53 2.77 0.57
CA LYS A 35 -14.61 3.58 0.02
C LYS A 35 -15.22 4.46 1.11
N GLY A 36 -15.17 5.76 0.93
CA GLY A 36 -15.70 6.74 1.88
C GLY A 36 -16.07 8.04 1.20
N THR A 37 -16.62 9.00 1.96
CA THR A 37 -17.02 10.31 1.41
C THR A 37 -15.85 11.25 1.17
N ALA A 38 -14.71 11.05 1.83
CA ALA A 38 -13.51 11.88 1.71
C ALA A 38 -12.25 11.07 2.04
N HIS A 39 -11.05 11.63 1.81
CA HIS A 39 -9.76 11.01 2.15
C HIS A 39 -9.67 10.54 3.61
N VAL A 40 -10.30 11.25 4.52
CA VAL A 40 -10.48 10.85 5.92
C VAL A 40 -11.95 11.01 6.27
N SER A 41 -12.66 9.92 6.43
CA SER A 41 -14.08 9.93 6.77
C SER A 41 -14.46 8.70 7.60
N MET A 42 -15.29 8.92 8.63
CA MET A 42 -15.66 7.87 9.58
C MET A 42 -16.69 6.89 9.02
N ASP A 43 -17.19 7.14 7.82
CA ASP A 43 -18.11 6.30 7.05
C ASP A 43 -17.40 5.36 6.06
N ALA A 44 -16.05 5.30 6.14
CA ALA A 44 -15.30 4.52 5.17
C ALA A 44 -15.33 3.03 5.46
N ASP A 45 -15.49 2.24 4.40
CA ASP A 45 -15.50 0.80 4.40
C ASP A 45 -14.25 0.22 3.73
N ALA A 46 -13.84 -0.97 4.16
CA ALA A 46 -12.95 -1.84 3.40
C ALA A 46 -13.79 -2.64 2.39
N VAL A 47 -13.53 -2.45 1.11
CA VAL A 47 -14.34 -3.01 0.01
C VAL A 47 -13.49 -3.96 -0.82
N ILE A 48 -14.11 -5.04 -1.29
CA ILE A 48 -13.48 -6.02 -2.17
C ILE A 48 -14.26 -6.09 -3.48
N ALA A 49 -13.55 -5.93 -4.61
CA ALA A 49 -14.05 -6.21 -5.95
C ALA A 49 -13.29 -7.35 -6.60
N VAL A 50 -13.97 -8.08 -7.47
CA VAL A 50 -13.40 -9.25 -8.17
C VAL A 50 -13.66 -9.19 -9.67
N SER A 51 -12.72 -9.70 -10.44
CA SER A 51 -12.84 -9.93 -11.89
C SER A 51 -12.21 -11.26 -12.29
N SER A 52 -12.87 -12.01 -13.15
CA SER A 52 -12.32 -13.20 -13.80
C SER A 52 -11.76 -12.91 -15.20
N ASP A 53 -12.10 -11.76 -15.78
CA ASP A 53 -11.77 -11.40 -17.15
C ASP A 53 -10.85 -10.16 -17.29
N ARG A 54 -10.52 -9.49 -16.16
CA ARG A 54 -9.72 -8.23 -16.09
C ARG A 54 -10.39 -7.02 -16.77
N LEU A 55 -11.61 -7.17 -17.22
CA LEU A 55 -12.36 -6.12 -17.93
C LEU A 55 -13.46 -5.55 -17.06
N ARG A 56 -14.14 -6.41 -16.32
CA ARG A 56 -15.29 -6.06 -15.49
C ARG A 56 -15.05 -6.48 -14.07
N PHE A 57 -15.04 -5.52 -13.18
CA PHE A 57 -14.94 -5.73 -11.75
C PHE A 57 -16.32 -5.55 -11.11
N ARG A 58 -16.65 -6.40 -10.16
CA ARG A 58 -17.87 -6.28 -9.35
C ARG A 58 -17.52 -6.26 -7.87
N GLU A 59 -18.12 -5.38 -7.12
CA GLU A 59 -18.06 -5.38 -5.65
C GLU A 59 -18.73 -6.67 -5.13
N VAL A 60 -18.05 -7.39 -4.25
CA VAL A 60 -18.52 -8.67 -3.69
C VAL A 60 -18.57 -8.68 -2.19
N ALA A 61 -17.82 -7.82 -1.52
CA ALA A 61 -17.85 -7.71 -0.07
C ALA A 61 -17.54 -6.28 0.37
N ARG A 62 -18.11 -5.93 1.52
CA ARG A 62 -17.88 -4.67 2.20
C ARG A 62 -17.85 -4.92 3.69
N LEU A 63 -16.76 -4.54 4.33
CA LEU A 63 -16.56 -4.71 5.76
C LEU A 63 -16.44 -3.36 6.44
N HIS A 64 -17.10 -3.24 7.56
CA HIS A 64 -17.07 -2.05 8.39
C HIS A 64 -16.85 -2.40 9.86
N VAL A 65 -15.90 -1.71 10.46
CA VAL A 65 -15.78 -1.59 11.92
C VAL A 65 -15.84 -0.11 12.27
N PRO A 66 -16.20 0.29 13.50
CA PRO A 66 -16.31 1.71 13.84
C PRO A 66 -15.03 2.48 13.47
N GLY A 67 -15.19 3.57 12.68
CA GLY A 67 -14.09 4.44 12.28
C GLY A 67 -13.83 4.47 10.77
N ASP A 68 -12.72 5.08 10.38
CA ASP A 68 -12.22 5.16 9.00
C ASP A 68 -11.44 3.89 8.67
N ASN A 69 -12.08 2.93 7.99
CA ASN A 69 -11.46 1.66 7.59
C ASN A 69 -10.57 1.88 6.37
N ARG A 70 -9.25 1.74 6.54
CA ARG A 70 -8.24 2.17 5.55
C ARG A 70 -7.42 1.01 5.03
N ASP A 71 -6.80 1.22 3.89
CA ASP A 71 -5.71 0.39 3.37
C ASP A 71 -5.92 -1.13 3.47
N PRO A 72 -7.06 -1.66 2.98
CA PRO A 72 -7.27 -3.10 3.01
C PRO A 72 -6.19 -3.80 2.18
N LYS A 73 -5.46 -4.71 2.81
CA LYS A 73 -4.44 -5.53 2.17
C LYS A 73 -4.87 -6.98 2.16
N LEU A 74 -4.93 -7.53 0.97
CA LEU A 74 -5.31 -8.92 0.72
C LEU A 74 -4.06 -9.81 0.80
N PHE A 75 -4.21 -10.98 1.38
CA PHE A 75 -3.12 -11.94 1.51
C PHE A 75 -3.63 -13.37 1.32
N PRO A 76 -3.46 -13.99 0.15
CA PRO A 76 -3.77 -15.40 -0.08
C PRO A 76 -2.93 -16.31 0.84
N ILE A 77 -3.59 -17.26 1.49
CA ILE A 77 -2.96 -18.31 2.30
C ILE A 77 -3.20 -19.62 1.57
N GLY A 78 -2.27 -19.96 0.67
CA GLY A 78 -2.49 -21.05 -0.28
C GLY A 78 -3.71 -20.81 -1.17
N ASP A 79 -4.29 -21.89 -1.68
CA ASP A 79 -5.43 -21.83 -2.60
C ASP A 79 -6.78 -21.78 -1.89
N ASP A 80 -6.83 -22.16 -0.62
CA ASP A 80 -8.09 -22.42 0.10
C ASP A 80 -8.59 -21.23 0.92
N ARG A 81 -7.71 -20.28 1.25
CA ARG A 81 -8.05 -19.21 2.18
C ARG A 81 -7.38 -17.90 1.78
N MET A 82 -8.05 -16.80 2.05
CA MET A 82 -7.46 -15.46 1.91
C MET A 82 -7.70 -14.67 3.21
N ALA A 83 -6.67 -13.97 3.66
CA ALA A 83 -6.77 -12.98 4.71
C ALA A 83 -6.93 -11.58 4.11
N MET A 84 -7.60 -10.70 4.83
CA MET A 84 -7.53 -9.26 4.62
C MET A 84 -7.25 -8.59 5.94
N HIS A 85 -6.27 -7.71 5.97
CA HIS A 85 -6.01 -6.87 7.13
C HIS A 85 -6.19 -5.40 6.78
N PHE A 86 -6.70 -4.63 7.73
CA PHE A 86 -6.91 -3.19 7.57
C PHE A 86 -6.94 -2.48 8.92
N PRO A 87 -6.41 -1.26 9.03
CA PRO A 87 -6.58 -0.44 10.21
C PRO A 87 -7.92 0.30 10.16
N SER A 88 -8.46 0.58 11.33
CA SER A 88 -9.53 1.56 11.50
C SER A 88 -9.06 2.71 12.38
N TRP A 89 -9.26 3.93 11.89
CA TRP A 89 -8.98 5.14 12.64
C TRP A 89 -10.25 5.66 13.28
N THR A 90 -10.23 5.85 14.59
CA THR A 90 -11.32 6.49 15.32
C THR A 90 -10.91 7.90 15.74
N ARG A 91 -11.88 8.80 15.82
CA ARG A 91 -11.73 10.14 16.38
C ARG A 91 -12.60 10.22 17.62
N GLY A 92 -11.98 10.20 18.82
CA GLY A 92 -12.63 10.48 20.08
C GLY A 92 -12.01 11.70 20.73
N ALA A 93 -12.77 12.53 21.47
CA ALA A 93 -12.35 13.61 22.38
C ALA A 93 -10.94 14.21 22.15
N GLY A 94 -10.61 14.55 20.88
CA GLY A 94 -9.33 15.16 20.52
C GLY A 94 -8.17 14.18 20.30
N GLN A 95 -8.36 12.89 20.45
CA GLN A 95 -7.36 11.88 20.14
C GLN A 95 -7.76 11.08 18.90
N ARG A 96 -6.76 10.81 18.04
CA ARG A 96 -6.87 9.79 17.00
C ARG A 96 -6.43 8.48 17.62
N ASP A 97 -7.26 7.48 17.53
CA ASP A 97 -6.90 6.10 17.87
C ASP A 97 -6.89 5.24 16.61
N LEU A 98 -6.08 4.21 16.61
CA LEU A 98 -5.96 3.27 15.51
C LEU A 98 -5.95 1.87 16.07
N GLN A 99 -6.81 1.03 15.51
CA GLN A 99 -6.80 -0.41 15.76
C GLN A 99 -6.64 -1.16 14.45
N GLN A 100 -5.72 -2.13 14.44
CA GLN A 100 -5.53 -3.04 13.31
C GLN A 100 -6.49 -4.22 13.42
N TYR A 101 -7.10 -4.60 12.29
CA TYR A 101 -8.00 -5.73 12.18
C TYR A 101 -7.51 -6.72 11.13
N ILE A 102 -7.92 -7.98 11.29
CA ILE A 102 -7.77 -9.05 10.31
C ILE A 102 -9.10 -9.81 10.17
N THR A 103 -9.35 -10.31 8.98
CA THR A 103 -10.50 -11.16 8.66
C THR A 103 -10.12 -12.18 7.61
N PHE A 104 -10.90 -13.23 7.45
CA PHE A 104 -10.59 -14.33 6.56
C PHE A 104 -11.79 -14.73 5.71
N THR A 105 -11.51 -15.36 4.58
CA THR A 105 -12.51 -15.94 3.68
C THR A 105 -11.99 -17.19 3.01
N THR A 106 -12.88 -18.07 2.58
CA THR A 106 -12.59 -19.24 1.73
C THR A 106 -13.15 -19.11 0.32
N ASN A 107 -13.98 -18.09 0.05
CA ASN A 107 -14.62 -17.88 -1.24
C ASN A 107 -14.55 -16.42 -1.75
N GLY A 108 -13.96 -15.51 -0.96
CA GLY A 108 -13.79 -14.11 -1.29
C GLY A 108 -15.04 -13.24 -1.17
N SER A 109 -16.21 -13.81 -0.96
CA SER A 109 -17.49 -13.08 -0.83
C SER A 109 -18.01 -13.06 0.61
N ASP A 110 -17.87 -14.18 1.30
CA ASP A 110 -18.24 -14.32 2.70
C ASP A 110 -17.01 -14.20 3.57
N TRP A 111 -16.96 -13.17 4.39
CA TRP A 111 -15.82 -12.85 5.26
C TRP A 111 -16.22 -13.04 6.72
N ASP A 112 -15.30 -13.59 7.49
CA ASP A 112 -15.48 -13.67 8.95
C ASP A 112 -15.60 -12.27 9.54
N ALA A 113 -16.14 -12.16 10.76
CA ALA A 113 -16.15 -10.90 11.49
C ALA A 113 -14.70 -10.43 11.73
N PRO A 114 -14.36 -9.16 11.45
CA PRO A 114 -13.00 -8.65 11.67
C PRO A 114 -12.57 -8.76 13.14
N ILE A 115 -11.39 -9.29 13.36
CA ILE A 115 -10.80 -9.51 14.69
C ILE A 115 -9.70 -8.48 14.91
N PRO A 116 -9.66 -7.74 16.04
CA PRO A 116 -8.55 -6.85 16.34
C PRO A 116 -7.26 -7.65 16.57
N ILE A 117 -6.17 -7.18 15.97
CA ILE A 117 -4.82 -7.69 16.15
C ILE A 117 -3.88 -6.52 16.47
N LEU A 118 -2.74 -6.81 17.06
CA LEU A 118 -1.77 -5.82 17.51
C LEU A 118 -2.30 -4.89 18.61
N ASP A 119 -1.39 -4.26 19.31
CA ASP A 119 -1.74 -3.19 20.25
C ASP A 119 -2.22 -1.94 19.49
N PRO A 120 -3.04 -1.09 20.12
CA PRO A 120 -3.47 0.18 19.55
C PRO A 120 -2.28 1.03 19.07
N LYS A 121 -2.50 1.76 17.97
CA LYS A 121 -1.50 2.61 17.30
C LYS A 121 -0.36 1.84 16.59
N LEU A 122 -0.49 0.53 16.43
CA LEU A 122 0.35 -0.28 15.55
C LEU A 122 -0.40 -0.57 14.25
N TRP A 123 0.16 -0.14 13.14
CA TRP A 123 -0.43 -0.27 11.81
C TRP A 123 0.36 -1.28 10.98
N LEU A 124 -0.17 -2.50 10.82
CA LEU A 124 0.38 -3.50 9.91
C LEU A 124 0.20 -3.02 8.47
N TRP A 125 1.30 -2.59 7.86
CA TRP A 125 1.26 -1.98 6.56
C TRP A 125 1.21 -3.02 5.42
N ARG A 126 2.14 -3.96 5.43
CA ARG A 126 2.22 -5.03 4.43
C ARG A 126 2.76 -6.31 5.04
N VAL A 127 2.25 -7.43 4.54
CA VAL A 127 2.69 -8.78 4.91
C VAL A 127 3.32 -9.45 3.71
N ARG A 128 4.41 -10.16 3.94
CA ARG A 128 5.08 -11.04 2.99
C ARG A 128 5.40 -12.37 3.66
N GLU A 129 5.35 -13.45 2.89
CA GLU A 129 5.82 -14.76 3.33
C GLU A 129 7.28 -14.96 2.91
N HIS A 130 8.09 -15.47 3.82
CA HIS A 130 9.47 -15.87 3.54
C HIS A 130 9.89 -16.99 4.49
N GLY A 131 10.45 -18.09 3.92
CA GLY A 131 10.94 -19.22 4.71
C GLY A 131 9.86 -19.91 5.58
N GLY A 132 8.59 -19.90 5.12
CA GLY A 132 7.46 -20.52 5.83
C GLY A 132 6.95 -19.71 7.01
N ARG A 133 7.32 -18.42 7.10
CA ARG A 133 6.85 -17.49 8.12
C ARG A 133 6.33 -16.21 7.48
N TYR A 134 5.44 -15.51 8.19
CA TYR A 134 4.92 -14.22 7.77
C TYR A 134 5.75 -13.08 8.37
N TYR A 135 6.15 -12.15 7.55
CA TYR A 135 6.84 -10.92 7.96
C TYR A 135 5.95 -9.72 7.73
N GLY A 136 5.76 -8.93 8.76
CA GLY A 136 4.93 -7.73 8.74
C GLY A 136 5.77 -6.47 8.91
N LEU A 137 5.53 -5.49 8.04
CA LEU A 137 6.06 -4.14 8.22
C LEU A 137 5.02 -3.34 9.00
N ILE A 138 5.37 -2.95 10.22
CA ILE A 138 4.45 -2.29 11.16
C ILE A 138 4.88 -0.83 11.33
N GLN A 139 4.01 0.09 10.93
CA GLN A 139 4.14 1.49 11.29
C GLN A 139 3.73 1.68 12.74
N ASN A 140 4.68 2.02 13.58
CA ASN A 140 4.48 2.24 15.01
C ASN A 140 4.19 3.72 15.28
N LEU A 141 2.98 4.01 15.76
CA LEU A 141 2.46 5.33 16.08
C LEU A 141 2.28 5.53 17.60
N GLN A 142 2.86 4.64 18.44
CA GLN A 142 2.71 4.69 19.89
C GLN A 142 3.41 5.91 20.52
N GLY A 143 4.45 6.44 19.85
CA GLY A 143 4.99 7.77 20.18
C GLY A 143 3.95 8.86 19.85
N ASP A 144 3.96 9.97 20.57
CA ASP A 144 3.08 11.09 20.25
C ASP A 144 3.59 11.81 18.99
N TRP A 145 3.02 11.46 17.83
CA TRP A 145 3.35 12.12 16.57
C TRP A 145 3.06 13.63 16.58
N ARG A 146 2.25 14.13 17.54
CA ARG A 146 1.97 15.57 17.73
C ARG A 146 3.16 16.29 18.33
N ASP A 147 3.98 15.59 19.10
CA ASP A 147 5.20 16.13 19.72
C ASP A 147 6.39 16.12 18.73
N GLY A 148 6.14 15.82 17.45
CA GLY A 148 7.18 15.75 16.44
C GLY A 148 8.04 14.48 16.53
N ALA A 149 7.62 13.49 17.34
CA ALA A 149 8.28 12.19 17.36
C ALA A 149 8.14 11.55 15.97
N PRO A 150 9.23 11.08 15.36
CA PRO A 150 9.17 10.43 14.06
C PRO A 150 8.37 9.13 14.17
N HIS A 151 7.59 8.82 13.12
CA HIS A 151 7.03 7.48 12.97
C HIS A 151 8.17 6.46 13.04
N GLN A 152 7.87 5.25 13.46
CA GLN A 152 8.84 4.17 13.53
C GLN A 152 8.35 3.02 12.67
N LEU A 153 9.26 2.38 11.96
CA LEU A 153 9.01 1.18 11.20
C LEU A 153 9.57 -0.02 11.94
N ASP A 154 8.70 -0.92 12.38
CA ASP A 154 9.07 -2.16 13.01
C ASP A 154 8.91 -3.32 12.01
N LEU A 155 9.91 -4.21 11.93
CA LEU A 155 9.78 -5.50 11.27
C LEU A 155 9.33 -6.52 12.32
N ALA A 156 8.22 -7.17 12.05
CA ALA A 156 7.67 -8.21 12.92
C ALA A 156 7.50 -9.53 12.16
N VAL A 157 7.44 -10.62 12.89
CA VAL A 157 7.27 -11.97 12.38
C VAL A 157 6.10 -12.65 13.07
N SER A 158 5.36 -13.46 12.29
CA SER A 158 4.22 -14.26 12.75
C SER A 158 4.23 -15.65 12.11
N ASP A 159 3.68 -16.63 12.80
CA ASP A 159 3.46 -17.98 12.26
C ASP A 159 1.97 -18.20 11.86
N ASP A 160 1.07 -17.30 12.26
CA ASP A 160 -0.39 -17.46 12.12
C ASP A 160 -1.15 -16.22 11.62
N LEU A 161 -0.46 -15.11 11.34
CA LEU A 161 -0.99 -13.78 11.01
C LEU A 161 -1.74 -13.08 12.17
N MET A 162 -1.91 -13.74 13.30
CA MET A 162 -2.63 -13.22 14.47
C MET A 162 -1.71 -12.66 15.53
N ALA A 163 -0.69 -13.43 15.90
CA ALA A 163 0.30 -13.06 16.90
C ALA A 163 1.59 -12.58 16.21
N TRP A 164 2.03 -11.38 16.53
CA TRP A 164 3.18 -10.73 15.92
C TRP A 164 4.28 -10.44 16.94
N LYS A 165 5.50 -10.74 16.59
CA LYS A 165 6.69 -10.46 17.39
C LYS A 165 7.61 -9.51 16.63
N THR A 166 7.83 -8.32 17.13
CA THR A 166 8.83 -7.38 16.59
C THR A 166 10.23 -7.95 16.74
N ILE A 167 10.99 -7.96 15.65
CA ILE A 167 12.38 -8.46 15.59
C ILE A 167 13.38 -7.34 15.31
N ALA A 168 12.97 -6.24 14.69
CA ALA A 168 13.83 -5.08 14.42
C ALA A 168 13.03 -3.79 14.39
N ARG A 169 13.71 -2.68 14.67
CA ARG A 169 13.27 -1.31 14.40
C ARG A 169 14.17 -0.70 13.36
N ILE A 170 13.59 -0.14 12.28
CA ILE A 170 14.31 0.26 11.07
C ILE A 170 14.21 1.77 10.90
N GLY A 171 15.35 2.44 10.72
CA GLY A 171 15.41 3.85 10.37
C GLY A 171 14.67 4.77 11.35
N ALA A 172 14.82 4.53 12.66
CA ALA A 172 14.13 5.31 13.70
C ALA A 172 14.45 6.81 13.60
N GLU A 173 15.65 7.15 13.16
CA GLU A 173 16.14 8.52 13.00
C GLU A 173 15.51 9.26 11.80
N VAL A 174 14.99 8.54 10.81
CA VAL A 174 14.39 9.11 9.61
C VAL A 174 12.85 8.93 9.52
N GLY A 175 12.25 8.28 10.52
CA GLY A 175 10.80 8.21 10.67
C GLY A 175 10.09 7.47 9.55
N LEU A 176 10.49 6.24 9.27
CA LEU A 176 9.93 5.42 8.19
C LEU A 176 8.49 4.95 8.49
N ASN A 177 7.69 4.76 7.43
CA ASN A 177 6.31 4.30 7.53
C ASN A 177 5.90 3.37 6.38
N GLU A 178 5.26 3.89 5.33
CA GLU A 178 4.79 3.10 4.18
C GLU A 178 5.95 2.38 3.51
N SER A 179 5.88 1.05 3.40
CA SER A 179 7.02 0.25 2.99
C SER A 179 6.63 -1.11 2.43
N ASP A 180 7.53 -1.70 1.64
CA ASP A 180 7.43 -3.10 1.21
C ASP A 180 8.81 -3.77 1.31
N ILE A 181 8.84 -5.10 1.48
CA ILE A 181 10.04 -5.90 1.68
C ILE A 181 10.14 -7.01 0.64
N PHE A 182 11.36 -7.28 0.21
CA PHE A 182 11.71 -8.37 -0.70
C PHE A 182 12.97 -9.08 -0.21
N TRP A 183 13.06 -10.39 -0.39
CA TRP A 183 14.24 -11.19 -0.09
C TRP A 183 14.88 -11.67 -1.38
N HIS A 184 16.19 -11.43 -1.51
CA HIS A 184 17.01 -11.98 -2.57
C HIS A 184 17.36 -13.44 -2.32
N GLU A 185 17.81 -14.13 -3.37
CA GLU A 185 18.20 -15.53 -3.30
C GLU A 185 19.40 -15.78 -2.36
N ASP A 186 20.25 -14.79 -2.17
CA ASP A 186 21.37 -14.82 -1.22
C ASP A 186 20.94 -14.59 0.24
N GLY A 187 19.65 -14.36 0.47
CA GLY A 187 19.06 -14.13 1.78
C GLY A 187 19.15 -12.67 2.27
N GLU A 188 19.68 -11.72 1.47
CA GLU A 188 19.59 -10.29 1.82
C GLU A 188 18.15 -9.80 1.65
N ALA A 189 17.60 -9.14 2.68
CA ALA A 189 16.31 -8.48 2.62
C ALA A 189 16.47 -7.01 2.22
N TRP A 190 15.61 -6.54 1.31
CA TRP A 190 15.54 -5.16 0.86
C TRP A 190 14.18 -4.55 1.16
N ILE A 191 14.19 -3.31 1.64
CA ILE A 191 12.98 -2.53 1.88
C ILE A 191 13.11 -1.21 1.10
N VAL A 192 12.01 -0.81 0.45
CA VAL A 192 11.79 0.59 0.08
C VAL A 192 10.73 1.15 1.01
N ALA A 193 11.01 2.30 1.61
CA ALA A 193 10.16 2.92 2.60
C ALA A 193 10.06 4.43 2.39
N ARG A 194 8.87 5.00 2.68
CA ARG A 194 8.64 6.43 2.78
C ARG A 194 8.98 6.91 4.18
N SER A 195 9.52 8.13 4.31
CA SER A 195 9.59 8.85 5.57
C SER A 195 8.31 9.66 5.82
N ALA A 196 7.81 9.65 7.05
CA ALA A 196 6.77 10.57 7.50
C ALA A 196 7.31 11.97 7.80
N VAL A 197 8.62 12.10 8.01
CA VAL A 197 9.30 13.37 8.27
C VAL A 197 9.41 14.17 6.98
N LYS A 198 8.99 15.43 7.00
CA LYS A 198 9.11 16.31 5.82
C LYS A 198 10.58 16.57 5.47
N PRO A 199 10.92 16.56 4.17
CA PRO A 199 10.07 16.57 2.98
C PRO A 199 9.51 15.21 2.52
N GLN A 200 9.37 14.22 3.36
CA GLN A 200 8.79 12.91 3.08
C GLN A 200 9.58 12.09 2.04
N ARG A 201 10.87 12.06 2.18
CA ARG A 201 11.80 11.31 1.33
C ARG A 201 11.54 9.81 1.37
N SER A 202 12.14 9.09 0.45
CA SER A 202 12.14 7.64 0.43
C SER A 202 13.51 7.09 0.76
N PHE A 203 13.54 5.89 1.31
CA PHE A 203 14.75 5.24 1.78
C PHE A 203 14.79 3.80 1.28
N PHE A 204 16.00 3.37 0.97
CA PHE A 204 16.34 1.98 0.76
C PHE A 204 16.97 1.44 2.05
N CYS A 205 16.47 0.28 2.50
CA CYS A 205 17.04 -0.38 3.66
C CYS A 205 17.41 -1.82 3.28
N SER A 206 18.54 -2.31 3.79
CA SER A 206 18.97 -3.69 3.57
C SER A 206 19.52 -4.34 4.83
N ALA A 207 19.31 -5.65 4.97
CA ALA A 207 19.83 -6.47 6.04
C ALA A 207 20.02 -7.93 5.61
N GLY A 208 21.06 -8.57 6.09
CA GLY A 208 21.20 -10.02 6.08
C GLY A 208 20.44 -10.67 7.25
N ALA A 209 20.22 -11.99 7.16
CA ALA A 209 19.65 -12.73 8.28
C ALA A 209 20.52 -12.55 9.56
N PRO A 210 19.93 -12.42 10.75
CA PRO A 210 18.53 -12.62 11.13
C PRO A 210 17.64 -11.36 10.99
N TYR A 211 18.00 -10.37 10.19
CA TYR A 211 17.24 -9.15 9.88
C TYR A 211 17.06 -8.21 11.08
N THR A 212 18.06 -8.14 11.94
CA THR A 212 18.08 -7.27 13.13
C THR A 212 18.84 -5.96 12.90
N ASP A 213 19.82 -5.97 11.99
CA ASP A 213 20.72 -4.84 11.74
C ASP A 213 20.54 -4.34 10.30
N TRP A 214 19.97 -3.14 10.18
CA TRP A 214 19.57 -2.56 8.90
C TRP A 214 20.47 -1.39 8.50
N THR A 215 20.99 -1.43 7.28
CA THR A 215 21.58 -0.28 6.63
C THR A 215 20.48 0.55 6.00
N VAL A 216 20.50 1.86 6.19
CA VAL A 216 19.48 2.80 5.69
C VAL A 216 20.14 3.84 4.81
N SER A 217 19.66 4.03 3.58
CA SER A 217 20.17 4.98 2.60
C SER A 217 19.03 5.75 1.97
N GLU A 218 19.19 7.08 1.81
CA GLU A 218 18.20 7.89 1.14
C GLU A 218 18.16 7.57 -0.36
N LEU A 219 16.93 7.51 -0.92
CA LEU A 219 16.69 7.39 -2.35
C LEU A 219 16.39 8.77 -2.94
N GLU A 220 16.96 9.06 -4.09
CA GLU A 220 16.73 10.32 -4.79
C GLU A 220 15.26 10.49 -5.23
N PRO A 221 14.59 9.49 -5.89
CA PRO A 221 13.18 9.62 -6.20
C PRO A 221 12.31 9.42 -4.96
N MET A 222 11.26 10.22 -4.85
CA MET A 222 10.20 9.97 -3.86
C MET A 222 9.29 8.86 -4.34
N VAL A 223 9.21 7.77 -3.58
CA VAL A 223 8.31 6.62 -3.79
C VAL A 223 7.47 6.42 -2.55
N HIS A 224 6.20 6.80 -2.61
CA HIS A 224 5.27 6.64 -1.50
C HIS A 224 4.35 5.44 -1.72
N ALA A 225 3.98 4.76 -0.65
CA ALA A 225 3.20 3.51 -0.67
C ALA A 225 3.80 2.48 -1.64
N PRO A 226 5.08 2.12 -1.49
CA PRO A 226 5.76 1.21 -2.40
C PRO A 226 5.14 -0.18 -2.41
N VAL A 227 5.24 -0.84 -3.56
CA VAL A 227 4.97 -2.27 -3.72
C VAL A 227 6.00 -2.89 -4.67
N PHE A 228 6.60 -4.00 -4.25
CA PHE A 228 7.57 -4.74 -5.05
C PHE A 228 6.94 -5.76 -5.99
N LEU A 229 7.62 -5.98 -7.12
CA LEU A 229 7.40 -7.08 -8.04
C LEU A 229 8.74 -7.65 -8.47
N HIS A 230 8.93 -8.97 -8.30
CA HIS A 230 10.04 -9.68 -8.94
C HIS A 230 9.57 -10.28 -10.27
N HIS A 231 10.26 -9.94 -11.34
CA HIS A 231 9.94 -10.41 -12.69
C HIS A 231 11.21 -10.56 -13.54
N GLU A 232 11.40 -11.75 -14.13
CA GLU A 232 12.53 -12.08 -15.01
C GLU A 232 13.93 -11.75 -14.43
N GLY A 233 14.10 -12.07 -13.12
CA GLY A 233 15.36 -11.83 -12.42
C GLY A 233 15.60 -10.38 -12.01
N GLU A 234 14.66 -9.49 -12.31
CA GLU A 234 14.73 -8.07 -11.93
C GLU A 234 13.70 -7.74 -10.86
N LEU A 235 14.06 -6.86 -9.95
CA LEU A 235 13.15 -6.33 -8.93
C LEU A 235 12.63 -4.96 -9.35
N TYR A 236 11.32 -4.80 -9.30
CA TYR A 236 10.64 -3.54 -9.59
C TYR A 236 9.93 -3.02 -8.33
N VAL A 237 9.76 -1.71 -8.26
CA VAL A 237 8.92 -1.05 -7.24
C VAL A 237 7.98 -0.07 -7.91
N ALA A 238 6.70 -0.14 -7.59
CA ALA A 238 5.72 0.87 -7.96
C ALA A 238 5.33 1.72 -6.74
N GLY A 239 5.00 2.99 -6.98
CA GLY A 239 4.54 3.89 -5.92
C GLY A 239 4.21 5.28 -6.43
N ARG A 240 3.66 6.14 -5.55
CA ARG A 240 3.47 7.56 -5.89
C ARG A 240 4.82 8.23 -6.08
N CYS A 241 4.97 8.93 -7.19
CA CYS A 241 6.10 9.82 -7.40
C CYS A 241 5.67 11.29 -7.36
N LEU A 242 6.60 12.13 -6.99
CA LEU A 242 6.44 13.57 -6.98
C LEU A 242 7.51 14.17 -7.92
N PRO A 243 7.17 15.25 -8.66
CA PRO A 243 8.16 15.91 -9.48
C PRO A 243 9.36 16.37 -8.64
N PRO A 244 10.58 16.27 -9.14
CA PRO A 244 11.80 16.71 -8.44
C PRO A 244 11.77 18.18 -8.01
N THR A 245 10.97 19.00 -8.71
CA THR A 245 10.82 20.43 -8.48
C THR A 245 9.89 20.78 -7.31
N VAL A 246 9.18 19.82 -6.75
CA VAL A 246 8.28 20.04 -5.61
C VAL A 246 9.07 19.93 -4.32
N GLY A 247 9.71 21.02 -3.93
CA GLY A 247 10.66 21.04 -2.81
C GLY A 247 10.06 20.75 -1.43
N ASN A 248 8.77 20.96 -1.21
CA ASN A 248 8.09 20.69 0.06
C ASN A 248 6.63 20.35 -0.22
N PRO A 249 6.32 19.12 -0.66
CA PRO A 249 4.99 18.79 -1.13
C PRO A 249 3.97 18.94 -0.01
N VAL A 250 2.99 19.81 -0.25
CA VAL A 250 1.80 19.97 0.59
C VAL A 250 0.71 19.12 -0.02
N PHE A 251 0.05 18.32 0.79
CA PHE A 251 -1.12 17.57 0.35
C PHE A 251 -2.30 18.52 0.02
N PRO A 252 -3.03 18.31 -1.07
CA PRO A 252 -2.82 17.30 -2.10
C PRO A 252 -1.61 17.67 -2.98
N TRP A 253 -0.78 16.69 -3.29
CA TRP A 253 0.49 16.92 -3.96
C TRP A 253 0.32 17.34 -5.43
N PRO A 254 0.54 18.60 -5.79
CA PRO A 254 0.50 19.03 -7.19
C PRO A 254 1.52 18.24 -8.02
N GLY A 255 1.08 17.70 -9.15
CA GLY A 255 1.93 16.90 -10.04
C GLY A 255 2.27 15.50 -9.53
N ALA A 256 1.59 15.02 -8.49
CA ALA A 256 1.69 13.62 -8.08
C ALA A 256 1.23 12.70 -9.21
N SER A 257 1.91 11.59 -9.37
CA SER A 257 1.60 10.55 -10.35
C SER A 257 2.04 9.19 -9.80
N LEU A 258 1.95 8.14 -10.60
CA LEU A 258 2.53 6.85 -10.28
C LEU A 258 3.79 6.61 -11.12
N GLY A 259 4.80 5.99 -10.51
CA GLY A 259 5.97 5.51 -11.18
C GLY A 259 6.20 4.03 -10.96
N LEU A 260 6.90 3.42 -11.91
CA LEU A 260 7.49 2.10 -11.78
C LEU A 260 9.00 2.25 -12.02
N TRP A 261 9.79 1.72 -11.11
CA TRP A 261 11.24 1.74 -11.18
C TRP A 261 11.80 0.33 -11.08
N ARG A 262 12.93 0.11 -11.74
CA ARG A 262 13.76 -1.06 -11.47
C ARG A 262 14.64 -0.74 -10.26
N VAL A 263 14.67 -1.66 -9.32
CA VAL A 263 15.42 -1.50 -8.07
C VAL A 263 16.84 -1.98 -8.28
N ARG A 264 17.80 -1.12 -7.98
CA ARG A 264 19.21 -1.46 -7.78
C ARG A 264 19.55 -1.22 -6.32
N LYS A 265 20.61 -1.82 -5.81
CA LYS A 265 21.00 -1.58 -4.42
C LYS A 265 21.17 -0.07 -4.18
N ALA A 266 20.32 0.49 -3.32
CA ALA A 266 20.28 1.93 -2.99
C ALA A 266 20.05 2.89 -4.17
N ALA A 267 19.50 2.42 -5.30
CA ALA A 267 19.17 3.26 -6.46
C ALA A 267 17.91 2.76 -7.17
N LEU A 268 17.22 3.67 -7.85
CA LEU A 268 16.01 3.38 -8.63
C LEU A 268 16.18 3.89 -10.07
N GLU A 269 16.02 2.99 -11.04
CA GLU A 269 16.04 3.30 -12.47
C GLU A 269 14.61 3.45 -12.97
N PRO A 270 14.19 4.60 -13.52
CA PRO A 270 12.82 4.79 -14.00
C PRO A 270 12.51 3.86 -15.17
N VAL A 271 11.34 3.20 -15.12
CA VAL A 271 10.87 2.25 -16.14
C VAL A 271 9.62 2.75 -16.81
N LEU A 272 8.61 3.19 -16.03
CA LEU A 272 7.33 3.63 -16.56
C LEU A 272 6.75 4.72 -15.67
N HIS A 273 6.20 5.75 -16.32
CA HIS A 273 5.36 6.74 -15.67
C HIS A 273 3.89 6.42 -15.98
N ILE A 274 3.09 6.28 -14.93
CA ILE A 274 1.67 5.94 -15.02
C ILE A 274 0.87 7.21 -14.70
N PRO A 275 0.07 7.72 -15.64
CA PRO A 275 -0.68 8.95 -15.45
C PRO A 275 -1.66 8.84 -14.28
N ALA A 276 -1.46 9.69 -13.27
CA ALA A 276 -2.32 9.84 -12.12
C ALA A 276 -2.25 11.28 -11.64
N SER A 277 -3.14 11.72 -10.78
CA SER A 277 -3.11 13.10 -10.28
C SER A 277 -3.93 13.26 -9.00
N GLY A 278 -3.66 14.36 -8.28
CA GLY A 278 -4.32 14.67 -7.03
C GLY A 278 -3.98 13.69 -5.93
N ASP A 279 -4.98 13.28 -5.17
CA ASP A 279 -4.86 12.15 -4.28
C ASP A 279 -4.83 10.87 -5.11
N CYS A 280 -3.71 10.19 -5.15
CA CYS A 280 -3.47 9.02 -5.99
C CYS A 280 -2.43 8.11 -5.36
N SER A 281 -2.31 6.88 -5.78
CA SER A 281 -1.26 5.91 -5.45
C SER A 281 -1.77 4.59 -4.86
N TYR A 282 -1.03 4.09 -3.88
CA TYR A 282 -1.23 2.83 -3.16
C TYR A 282 -1.44 1.69 -4.15
N PRO A 283 -0.44 1.41 -4.99
CA PRO A 283 -0.59 0.38 -5.99
C PRO A 283 -0.67 -1.02 -5.37
N GLY A 284 -1.52 -1.87 -5.96
CA GLY A 284 -1.36 -3.30 -5.94
C GLY A 284 -0.60 -3.71 -7.21
N LEU A 285 0.36 -4.61 -7.12
CA LEU A 285 1.19 -5.02 -8.25
C LEU A 285 1.49 -6.51 -8.16
N LEU A 286 1.19 -7.26 -9.21
CA LEU A 286 1.44 -8.69 -9.28
C LEU A 286 1.77 -9.15 -10.70
N LYS A 287 2.37 -10.33 -10.79
CA LYS A 287 2.42 -11.16 -11.98
C LYS A 287 1.46 -12.32 -11.82
N ASP A 288 0.57 -12.49 -12.77
CA ASP A 288 -0.38 -13.61 -12.76
C ASP A 288 0.26 -14.92 -13.29
N PRO A 289 -0.45 -16.06 -13.18
CA PRO A 289 0.09 -17.35 -13.65
C PRO A 289 0.36 -17.41 -15.16
N GLU A 290 -0.29 -16.56 -15.95
CA GLU A 290 -0.02 -16.45 -17.39
C GLU A 290 1.12 -15.48 -17.72
N GLY A 291 1.76 -14.93 -16.71
CA GLY A 291 2.92 -14.05 -16.87
C GLY A 291 2.61 -12.58 -17.10
N ARG A 292 1.33 -12.18 -17.06
CA ARG A 292 0.93 -10.77 -17.22
C ARG A 292 1.23 -9.96 -15.96
N ILE A 293 1.73 -8.76 -16.14
CA ILE A 293 1.96 -7.82 -15.05
C ILE A 293 0.71 -6.96 -14.88
N CYS A 294 0.11 -7.05 -13.72
CA CYS A 294 -1.13 -6.36 -13.38
C CYS A 294 -0.90 -5.35 -12.25
N LEU A 295 -1.49 -4.17 -12.39
CA LEU A 295 -1.39 -3.06 -11.46
C LEU A 295 -2.78 -2.55 -11.11
N THR A 296 -3.04 -2.25 -9.83
CA THR A 296 -4.15 -1.39 -9.42
C THR A 296 -3.63 -0.12 -8.78
N TYR A 297 -4.40 0.95 -8.90
CA TYR A 297 -4.13 2.22 -8.23
C TYR A 297 -5.40 3.06 -8.16
N TYR A 298 -5.40 4.06 -7.30
CA TYR A 298 -6.47 5.06 -7.31
C TYR A 298 -5.95 6.42 -7.74
N SER A 299 -6.84 7.25 -8.26
CA SER A 299 -6.49 8.59 -8.72
C SER A 299 -7.72 9.49 -8.86
N GLN A 300 -7.50 10.78 -8.67
CA GLN A 300 -8.48 11.83 -8.89
C GLN A 300 -8.41 12.47 -10.29
N HIS A 301 -7.55 11.98 -11.19
CA HIS A 301 -7.30 12.63 -12.48
C HIS A 301 -8.57 12.86 -13.33
N ALA A 302 -9.62 12.04 -13.14
CA ALA A 302 -10.88 12.20 -13.85
C ALA A 302 -11.70 13.42 -13.38
N TYR A 303 -11.38 13.99 -12.21
CA TYR A 303 -12.14 15.07 -11.59
C TYR A 303 -11.40 16.40 -11.56
N ILE A 304 -10.08 16.40 -11.66
CA ILE A 304 -9.23 17.56 -11.40
C ILE A 304 -8.59 18.16 -12.66
N MET A 305 -9.02 17.76 -13.85
CA MET A 305 -8.47 18.28 -15.11
C MET A 305 -8.64 19.80 -15.19
N GLY A 306 -7.52 20.53 -15.27
CA GLY A 306 -7.48 21.96 -15.47
C GLY A 306 -7.62 22.82 -14.19
N ILE A 307 -7.72 22.22 -13.01
CA ILE A 307 -7.77 22.95 -11.74
C ILE A 307 -6.35 23.14 -11.20
N VAL A 308 -5.93 24.38 -11.05
CA VAL A 308 -4.67 24.75 -10.41
C VAL A 308 -4.94 25.08 -8.94
N GLY A 309 -4.41 24.28 -8.02
CA GLY A 309 -4.60 24.43 -6.58
C GLY A 309 -5.89 23.76 -6.08
N TYR A 310 -5.75 22.80 -5.15
CA TYR A 310 -6.88 21.99 -4.66
C TYR A 310 -7.12 22.22 -3.17
N PRO A 311 -7.82 23.27 -2.77
CA PRO A 311 -8.15 23.39 -1.34
C PRO A 311 -9.04 22.25 -0.83
N GLU A 312 -9.74 21.54 -1.73
CA GLU A 312 -10.75 20.53 -1.38
C GLU A 312 -10.50 19.12 -1.95
N ALA A 313 -9.29 18.81 -2.45
CA ALA A 313 -9.03 17.49 -3.02
C ALA A 313 -9.25 16.33 -2.03
N THR A 314 -9.17 16.58 -0.73
CA THR A 314 -9.50 15.60 0.31
C THR A 314 -10.96 15.19 0.33
N ALA A 315 -11.86 16.03 -0.20
CA ALA A 315 -13.30 15.78 -0.32
C ALA A 315 -13.73 15.41 -1.75
N MET A 316 -12.80 15.45 -2.73
CA MET A 316 -13.13 15.09 -4.11
C MET A 316 -13.17 13.57 -4.29
N PRO A 317 -14.03 13.09 -5.21
CA PRO A 317 -14.03 11.68 -5.58
C PRO A 317 -12.67 11.20 -6.09
N ALA A 318 -12.41 9.92 -5.91
CA ALA A 318 -11.29 9.22 -6.53
C ALA A 318 -11.79 7.89 -7.09
N ASP A 319 -11.27 7.50 -8.24
CA ASP A 319 -11.59 6.24 -8.90
C ASP A 319 -10.47 5.23 -8.69
N VAL A 320 -10.82 3.94 -8.73
CA VAL A 320 -9.85 2.84 -8.77
C VAL A 320 -9.71 2.33 -10.20
N TYR A 321 -8.47 2.12 -10.59
CA TYR A 321 -8.08 1.63 -11.91
C TYR A 321 -7.33 0.31 -11.80
N PHE A 322 -7.48 -0.52 -12.84
CA PHE A 322 -6.68 -1.71 -13.08
C PHE A 322 -5.98 -1.57 -14.43
N ALA A 323 -4.70 -1.88 -14.49
CA ALA A 323 -3.89 -1.80 -15.71
C ALA A 323 -3.10 -3.08 -15.94
N GLU A 324 -2.88 -3.43 -17.20
CA GLU A 324 -1.93 -4.44 -17.64
C GLU A 324 -0.71 -3.74 -18.24
N LEU A 325 0.47 -4.21 -17.85
CA LEU A 325 1.75 -3.61 -18.21
C LEU A 325 2.59 -4.60 -19.04
N ALA A 326 3.27 -4.10 -20.07
CA ALA A 326 4.44 -4.75 -20.67
C ALA A 326 5.70 -4.12 -20.08
N LEU A 327 6.63 -4.94 -19.57
CA LEU A 327 7.91 -4.51 -19.00
C LEU A 327 9.09 -4.84 -19.93
#